data_2e2ac5bc2d9ee488ca9517301fbd29d3
#
_entry.id   2e2ac5bc2d9ee488ca9517301fbd29d3
#
_cell.length_a   1.000
_cell.length_b   1.000
_cell.length_c   1.000
_cell.angle_alpha   90.00
_cell.angle_beta   90.00
_cell.angle_gamma   90.00
#
_symmetry.space_group_name_H-M   'P 1'
#
loop_
_entity.id
_entity.type
_entity.pdbx_description
1 polymer ?
#
loop_
_entity_poly.entity_id
_entity_poly.type
_entity_poly.pdbx_seq_one_letter_code
_entity_poly.pdbx_strand_id
1 'polypeptide(L)'
;GLENAFPRLNKVNPVQPEIGMNTAGQGPQRAEFSRRDGTLRMIAPVYAYENKLYPHVDFLIALKYLKVKPEDVLLKRNKIVLKNATLPGAKSGTEDISIPLLPGGKMLVNWAGIWADTTLFDTDSFLNFYSTLGRHSILERGRANAKIPPEEQTDPLQEDEAKIYE
;
A
#
# COMPACT_ATOMS: atom_id res chain seq x y z
N GLY A 1 -23.08 -15.95 -7.39
CA GLY A 1 -21.90 -15.54 -8.12
C GLY A 1 -20.63 -15.70 -7.30
N LEU A 2 -19.52 -15.28 -7.87
CA LEU A 2 -18.20 -15.40 -7.25
C LEU A 2 -18.05 -14.48 -6.02
N GLU A 3 -18.79 -13.38 -5.99
CA GLU A 3 -18.84 -12.41 -4.88
C GLU A 3 -19.22 -13.05 -3.54
N ASN A 4 -19.96 -14.16 -3.55
CA ASN A 4 -20.32 -14.89 -2.33
C ASN A 4 -19.16 -15.71 -1.74
N ALA A 5 -18.07 -15.85 -2.47
CA ALA A 5 -16.86 -16.54 -1.98
C ALA A 5 -15.95 -15.62 -1.17
N PHE A 6 -16.17 -14.31 -1.20
CA PHE A 6 -15.34 -13.31 -0.53
C PHE A 6 -16.10 -12.60 0.60
N PRO A 7 -15.40 -12.06 1.61
CA PRO A 7 -16.01 -11.30 2.70
C PRO A 7 -16.73 -10.07 2.15
N ARG A 8 -17.89 -9.76 2.71
CA ARG A 8 -18.67 -8.59 2.34
C ARG A 8 -18.34 -7.38 3.20
N LEU A 9 -18.29 -6.22 2.55
CA LEU A 9 -18.25 -4.93 3.22
C LEU A 9 -19.68 -4.41 3.38
N ASN A 10 -20.00 -3.93 4.58
CA ASN A 10 -21.32 -3.32 4.86
C ASN A 10 -21.36 -1.84 4.43
N LYS A 11 -20.19 -1.20 4.42
CA LYS A 11 -20.03 0.21 4.07
C LYS A 11 -18.64 0.45 3.49
N VAL A 12 -18.54 1.33 2.52
CA VAL A 12 -17.29 1.86 1.99
C VAL A 12 -17.28 3.37 2.23
N ASN A 13 -16.27 3.86 2.90
CA ASN A 13 -16.00 5.29 3.00
C ASN A 13 -14.96 5.62 1.93
N PRO A 14 -15.33 6.37 0.87
CA PRO A 14 -14.37 6.75 -0.14
C PRO A 14 -13.32 7.69 0.45
N VAL A 15 -12.13 7.63 -0.10
CA VAL A 15 -11.08 8.62 0.16
C VAL A 15 -11.55 9.97 -0.37
N GLN A 16 -11.09 11.05 0.25
CA GLN A 16 -11.37 12.40 -0.26
C GLN A 16 -11.02 12.51 -1.75
N PRO A 17 -11.86 13.15 -2.57
CA PRO A 17 -11.66 13.18 -4.03
C PRO A 17 -10.28 13.66 -4.46
N GLU A 18 -9.74 14.68 -3.78
CA GLU A 18 -8.44 15.28 -4.08
C GLU A 18 -7.30 14.27 -3.88
N ILE A 19 -7.39 13.43 -2.85
CA ILE A 19 -6.42 12.35 -2.60
C ILE A 19 -6.67 11.21 -3.58
N GLY A 20 -7.95 10.84 -3.78
CA GLY A 20 -8.32 9.71 -4.62
C GLY A 20 -7.89 9.88 -6.08
N MET A 21 -8.00 11.08 -6.64
CA MET A 21 -7.58 11.37 -8.02
C MET A 21 -6.06 11.27 -8.23
N ASN A 22 -5.28 11.46 -7.18
CA ASN A 22 -3.82 11.44 -7.23
C ASN A 22 -3.21 10.09 -6.82
N THR A 23 -4.04 9.07 -6.55
CA THR A 23 -3.57 7.75 -6.16
C THR A 23 -3.57 6.77 -7.34
N ALA A 24 -2.58 5.89 -7.35
CA ALA A 24 -2.45 4.85 -8.37
C ALA A 24 -3.48 3.70 -8.22
N GLY A 25 -4.29 3.73 -7.17
CA GLY A 25 -5.33 2.76 -6.88
C GLY A 25 -5.88 2.95 -5.47
N GLN A 26 -7.10 2.49 -5.25
CA GLN A 26 -7.77 2.54 -3.96
C GLN A 26 -8.32 1.15 -3.62
N GLY A 27 -8.23 0.77 -2.36
CA GLY A 27 -8.78 -0.49 -1.88
C GLY A 27 -9.11 -0.41 -0.39
N PRO A 28 -10.01 -1.26 0.10
CA PRO A 28 -10.28 -1.35 1.52
C PRO A 28 -9.01 -1.77 2.27
N GLN A 29 -8.79 -1.14 3.43
CA GLN A 29 -7.77 -1.52 4.38
C GLN A 29 -8.46 -2.07 5.62
N ARG A 30 -8.57 -3.39 5.71
CA ARG A 30 -9.20 -4.06 6.83
C ARG A 30 -8.34 -5.20 7.34
N ALA A 31 -7.89 -5.10 8.59
CA ALA A 31 -7.18 -6.15 9.28
C ALA A 31 -8.10 -6.82 10.32
N GLU A 32 -8.15 -8.14 10.32
CA GLU A 32 -8.91 -8.90 11.31
C GLU A 32 -7.93 -9.59 12.26
N PHE A 33 -7.74 -8.97 13.41
CA PHE A 33 -6.87 -9.52 14.45
C PHE A 33 -7.57 -10.65 15.22
N SER A 34 -6.82 -11.67 15.59
CA SER A 34 -7.27 -12.74 16.45
C SER A 34 -7.69 -12.16 17.82
N ARG A 35 -8.90 -12.48 18.28
CA ARG A 35 -9.39 -12.04 19.59
C ARG A 35 -8.62 -12.67 20.74
N ARG A 36 -7.93 -13.80 20.51
CA ARG A 36 -7.20 -14.54 21.53
C ARG A 36 -5.86 -13.92 21.90
N ASP A 37 -5.13 -13.42 20.92
CA ASP A 37 -3.73 -13.01 21.06
C ASP A 37 -3.37 -11.74 20.27
N GLY A 38 -4.35 -11.10 19.64
CA GLY A 38 -4.13 -9.88 18.87
C GLY A 38 -3.31 -10.05 17.58
N THR A 39 -3.01 -11.29 17.18
CA THR A 39 -2.20 -11.52 15.98
C THR A 39 -3.03 -11.46 14.69
N LEU A 40 -2.44 -10.91 13.64
CA LEU A 40 -2.99 -10.95 12.28
C LEU A 40 -2.50 -12.24 11.59
N ARG A 41 -3.37 -13.24 11.47
CA ARG A 41 -3.04 -14.53 10.83
C ARG A 41 -3.62 -14.71 9.45
N MET A 42 -4.67 -13.97 9.15
CA MET A 42 -5.41 -14.08 7.90
C MET A 42 -5.78 -12.70 7.38
N ILE A 43 -5.75 -12.56 6.08
CA ILE A 43 -6.20 -11.35 5.38
C ILE A 43 -7.10 -11.77 4.21
N ALA A 44 -8.09 -10.95 3.90
CA ALA A 44 -8.86 -11.12 2.68
C ALA A 44 -8.24 -10.27 1.57
N PRO A 45 -7.68 -10.87 0.52
CA PRO A 45 -7.09 -10.10 -0.57
C PRO A 45 -8.12 -9.37 -1.43
N VAL A 46 -9.40 -9.80 -1.34
CA VAL A 46 -10.51 -9.21 -2.10
C VAL A 46 -11.74 -9.15 -1.20
N TYR A 47 -12.52 -8.10 -1.34
CA TYR A 47 -13.81 -7.89 -0.66
C TYR A 47 -14.93 -7.69 -1.67
N ALA A 48 -16.13 -8.14 -1.31
CA ALA A 48 -17.36 -7.90 -2.07
C ALA A 48 -18.13 -6.71 -1.49
N TYR A 49 -18.57 -5.79 -2.36
CA TYR A 49 -19.48 -4.69 -2.03
C TYR A 49 -20.36 -4.39 -3.23
N GLU A 50 -21.68 -4.31 -3.04
CA GLU A 50 -22.66 -4.01 -4.10
C GLU A 50 -22.45 -4.81 -5.40
N ASN A 51 -22.29 -6.13 -5.29
CA ASN A 51 -22.05 -7.07 -6.41
C ASN A 51 -20.76 -6.79 -7.20
N LYS A 52 -19.84 -6.00 -6.66
CA LYS A 52 -18.51 -5.78 -7.20
C LYS A 52 -17.45 -6.34 -6.26
N LEU A 53 -16.28 -6.62 -6.81
CA LEU A 53 -15.12 -7.11 -6.08
C LEU A 53 -14.06 -6.01 -6.01
N TYR A 54 -13.59 -5.73 -4.79
CA TYR A 54 -12.61 -4.69 -4.50
C TYR A 54 -11.36 -5.34 -3.92
N PRO A 55 -10.20 -5.19 -4.55
CA PRO A 55 -8.94 -5.70 -4.01
C PRO A 55 -8.53 -4.93 -2.75
N HIS A 56 -7.99 -5.64 -1.75
CA HIS A 56 -7.36 -5.03 -0.59
C HIS A 56 -6.18 -4.16 -1.02
N VAL A 57 -5.89 -3.07 -0.29
CA VAL A 57 -4.80 -2.16 -0.65
C VAL A 57 -3.45 -2.87 -0.74
N ASP A 58 -3.13 -3.76 0.20
CA ASP A 58 -1.87 -4.52 0.17
C ASP A 58 -1.81 -5.48 -1.02
N PHE A 59 -2.96 -6.03 -1.44
CA PHE A 59 -3.03 -6.85 -2.64
C PHE A 59 -2.78 -6.03 -3.91
N LEU A 60 -3.30 -4.80 -3.99
CA LEU A 60 -2.98 -3.87 -5.07
C LEU A 60 -1.48 -3.55 -5.14
N ILE A 61 -0.85 -3.32 -3.98
CA ILE A 61 0.59 -3.09 -3.90
C ILE A 61 1.35 -4.31 -4.43
N ALA A 62 0.96 -5.52 -3.99
CA ALA A 62 1.57 -6.76 -4.44
C ALA A 62 1.43 -6.97 -5.96
N LEU A 63 0.25 -6.70 -6.54
CA LEU A 63 0.04 -6.78 -8.00
C LEU A 63 0.96 -5.82 -8.75
N LYS A 64 1.12 -4.59 -8.28
CA LYS A 64 2.05 -3.61 -8.87
C LYS A 64 3.50 -4.05 -8.77
N TYR A 65 3.90 -4.55 -7.60
CA TYR A 65 5.26 -5.04 -7.36
C TYR A 65 5.62 -6.22 -8.27
N LEU A 66 4.67 -7.15 -8.46
CA LEU A 66 4.80 -8.30 -9.33
C LEU A 66 4.53 -7.97 -10.82
N LYS A 67 4.22 -6.72 -11.15
CA LYS A 67 3.88 -6.22 -12.50
C LYS A 67 2.70 -6.98 -13.14
N VAL A 68 1.77 -7.49 -12.32
CA VAL A 68 0.58 -8.19 -12.78
C VAL A 68 -0.51 -7.19 -13.14
N LYS A 69 -1.07 -7.34 -14.34
CA LYS A 69 -2.17 -6.50 -14.80
C LYS A 69 -3.51 -7.02 -14.24
N PRO A 70 -4.53 -6.16 -14.13
CA PRO A 70 -5.86 -6.58 -13.65
C PRO A 70 -6.48 -7.73 -14.44
N GLU A 71 -6.29 -7.77 -15.75
CA GLU A 71 -6.75 -8.83 -16.65
C GLU A 71 -6.06 -10.19 -16.44
N ASP A 72 -4.87 -10.17 -15.85
CA ASP A 72 -4.08 -11.36 -15.51
C ASP A 72 -4.41 -11.94 -14.13
N VAL A 73 -5.35 -11.33 -13.40
CA VAL A 73 -5.81 -11.82 -12.10
C VAL A 73 -7.04 -12.69 -12.25
N LEU A 74 -6.89 -13.99 -12.01
CA LEU A 74 -7.99 -14.95 -12.07
C LEU A 74 -8.48 -15.28 -10.66
N LEU A 75 -9.68 -14.81 -10.34
CA LEU A 75 -10.35 -15.10 -9.07
C LEU A 75 -11.12 -16.42 -9.19
N LYS A 76 -10.86 -17.36 -8.27
CA LYS A 76 -11.58 -18.62 -8.11
C LYS A 76 -12.05 -18.75 -6.67
N ARG A 77 -13.01 -19.63 -6.41
CA ARG A 77 -13.60 -19.82 -5.07
C ARG A 77 -12.56 -20.17 -3.99
N ASN A 78 -11.54 -20.94 -4.35
CA ASN A 78 -10.55 -21.49 -3.41
C ASN A 78 -9.11 -21.01 -3.69
N LYS A 79 -8.90 -20.18 -4.68
CA LYS A 79 -7.59 -19.61 -4.99
C LYS A 79 -7.68 -18.36 -5.87
N ILE A 80 -6.64 -17.56 -5.83
CA ILE A 80 -6.37 -16.50 -6.81
C ILE A 80 -5.17 -16.96 -7.64
N VAL A 81 -5.22 -16.79 -8.95
CA VAL A 81 -4.08 -17.05 -9.83
C VAL A 81 -3.65 -15.74 -10.47
N LEU A 82 -2.40 -15.37 -10.24
CA LEU A 82 -1.74 -14.23 -10.86
C LEU A 82 -0.96 -14.74 -12.05
N LYS A 83 -1.40 -14.39 -13.23
CA LYS A 83 -0.75 -14.77 -14.48
C LYS A 83 0.41 -13.82 -14.80
N ASN A 84 1.45 -14.35 -15.45
CA ASN A 84 2.58 -13.55 -15.92
C ASN A 84 3.25 -12.68 -14.83
N ALA A 85 3.27 -13.14 -13.58
CA ALA A 85 3.90 -12.40 -12.48
C ALA A 85 5.43 -12.35 -12.66
N THR A 86 6.02 -11.19 -12.45
CA THR A 86 7.48 -11.01 -12.43
C THR A 86 7.98 -11.10 -11.00
N LEU A 87 8.72 -12.15 -10.67
CA LEU A 87 9.30 -12.30 -9.33
C LEU A 87 10.50 -11.36 -9.13
N PRO A 88 10.65 -10.79 -7.92
CA PRO A 88 11.84 -10.03 -7.56
C PRO A 88 13.10 -10.90 -7.67
N GLY A 89 14.15 -10.37 -8.31
CA GLY A 89 15.41 -11.10 -8.48
C GLY A 89 15.40 -12.18 -9.57
N ALA A 90 14.27 -12.43 -10.23
CA ALA A 90 14.25 -13.30 -11.40
C ALA A 90 15.11 -12.69 -12.52
N LYS A 91 16.07 -13.45 -13.03
CA LYS A 91 16.98 -12.97 -14.10
C LYS A 91 16.24 -12.74 -15.43
N SER A 92 15.17 -13.48 -15.67
CA SER A 92 14.26 -13.28 -16.82
C SER A 92 13.01 -14.17 -16.65
N GLY A 93 11.92 -13.73 -17.28
CA GLY A 93 10.68 -14.51 -17.36
C GLY A 93 9.60 -14.08 -16.38
N THR A 94 8.42 -14.59 -16.64
CA THR A 94 7.24 -14.45 -15.81
C THR A 94 6.75 -15.85 -15.43
N GLU A 95 6.08 -15.95 -14.28
CA GLU A 95 5.45 -17.21 -13.85
C GLU A 95 4.05 -16.99 -13.32
N ASP A 96 3.26 -18.05 -13.27
CA ASP A 96 1.93 -18.04 -12.69
C ASP A 96 2.02 -18.31 -11.18
N ILE A 97 1.55 -17.37 -10.35
CA ILE A 97 1.49 -17.53 -8.90
C ILE A 97 0.09 -17.95 -8.49
N SER A 98 -0.03 -19.02 -7.73
CA SER A 98 -1.30 -19.50 -7.17
C SER A 98 -1.36 -19.22 -5.67
N ILE A 99 -2.30 -18.38 -5.25
CA ILE A 99 -2.55 -18.02 -3.85
C ILE A 99 -3.74 -18.83 -3.35
N PRO A 100 -3.55 -19.82 -2.47
CA PRO A 100 -4.65 -20.59 -1.91
C PRO A 100 -5.52 -19.75 -0.99
N LEU A 101 -6.83 -19.95 -1.05
CA LEU A 101 -7.80 -19.28 -0.18
C LEU A 101 -8.48 -20.29 0.73
N LEU A 102 -8.61 -19.92 1.98
CA LEU A 102 -9.46 -20.60 2.97
C LEU A 102 -10.94 -20.32 2.68
N PRO A 103 -11.87 -21.10 3.26
CA PRO A 103 -13.29 -20.77 3.23
C PRO A 103 -13.54 -19.33 3.67
N GLY A 104 -14.39 -18.61 2.92
CA GLY A 104 -14.63 -17.19 3.13
C GLY A 104 -13.61 -16.25 2.48
N GLY A 105 -12.81 -16.75 1.53
CA GLY A 105 -11.96 -15.91 0.67
C GLY A 105 -10.76 -15.26 1.37
N LYS A 106 -10.26 -15.87 2.45
CA LYS A 106 -9.10 -15.38 3.21
C LYS A 106 -7.86 -16.18 2.88
N MET A 107 -6.71 -15.55 2.90
CA MET A 107 -5.40 -16.21 2.81
C MET A 107 -4.67 -16.14 4.15
N LEU A 108 -3.79 -17.11 4.39
CA LEU A 108 -2.88 -17.07 5.54
C LEU A 108 -1.75 -16.07 5.29
N VAL A 109 -1.40 -15.35 6.34
CA VAL A 109 -0.23 -14.47 6.34
C VAL A 109 0.95 -15.28 6.87
N ASN A 110 2.00 -15.40 6.06
CA ASN A 110 3.24 -16.03 6.48
C ASN A 110 4.18 -14.94 7.03
N TRP A 111 4.26 -14.85 8.35
CA TRP A 111 5.18 -13.93 9.01
C TRP A 111 6.60 -14.47 8.92
N ALA A 112 7.47 -13.78 8.19
CA ALA A 112 8.84 -14.19 7.97
C ALA A 112 9.73 -14.07 9.21
N GLY A 113 9.29 -13.34 10.25
CA GLY A 113 10.06 -13.14 11.49
C GLY A 113 9.49 -12.02 12.35
N ILE A 114 10.26 -11.59 13.33
CA ILE A 114 9.93 -10.47 14.20
C ILE A 114 10.08 -9.18 13.38
N TRP A 115 9.08 -8.35 13.41
CA TRP A 115 9.03 -7.09 12.66
C TRP A 115 10.24 -6.15 12.90
N ALA A 116 10.85 -6.24 14.09
CA ALA A 116 12.05 -5.50 14.44
C ALA A 116 13.37 -6.07 13.86
N ASP A 117 13.30 -7.21 13.16
CA ASP A 117 14.47 -7.81 12.53
C ASP A 117 14.76 -7.11 11.19
N THR A 118 15.70 -6.16 11.23
CA THR A 118 16.12 -5.39 10.06
C THR A 118 16.85 -6.21 9.00
N THR A 119 17.24 -7.45 9.32
CA THR A 119 17.86 -8.38 8.36
C THR A 119 16.84 -9.02 7.43
N LEU A 120 15.57 -9.10 7.87
CA LEU A 120 14.46 -9.68 7.12
C LEU A 120 13.62 -8.61 6.41
N PHE A 121 13.57 -7.41 6.97
CA PHE A 121 12.75 -6.31 6.44
C PHE A 121 13.56 -5.02 6.40
N ASP A 122 13.59 -4.40 5.24
CA ASP A 122 14.03 -3.01 5.12
C ASP A 122 12.90 -2.13 5.65
N THR A 123 12.98 -1.83 6.97
CA THR A 123 11.99 -1.04 7.66
C THR A 123 12.51 0.37 7.86
N ASP A 124 11.79 1.35 7.36
CA ASP A 124 12.05 2.75 7.68
C ASP A 124 10.97 3.27 8.63
N SER A 125 11.37 4.09 9.59
CA SER A 125 10.39 4.69 10.49
C SER A 125 9.64 5.82 9.78
N PHE A 126 8.37 6.02 10.16
CA PHE A 126 7.59 7.16 9.65
C PHE A 126 8.27 8.51 9.92
N LEU A 127 9.00 8.63 11.04
CA LEU A 127 9.79 9.82 11.36
C LEU A 127 10.91 10.05 10.35
N ASN A 128 11.62 8.99 9.92
CA ASN A 128 12.66 9.10 8.90
C ASN A 128 12.07 9.53 7.56
N PHE A 129 10.95 8.92 7.19
CA PHE A 129 10.22 9.30 5.97
C PHE A 129 9.78 10.78 6.05
N TYR A 130 9.19 11.21 7.18
CA TYR A 130 8.72 12.57 7.37
C TYR A 130 9.89 13.58 7.38
N SER A 131 11.01 13.25 8.04
CA SER A 131 12.21 14.10 8.03
C SER A 131 12.82 14.21 6.64
N THR A 132 12.78 13.15 5.85
CA THR A 132 13.27 13.15 4.46
C THR A 132 12.40 14.03 3.56
N LEU A 133 11.08 13.98 3.72
CA LEU A 133 10.15 14.88 3.01
C LEU A 133 10.38 16.35 3.39
N GLY A 134 10.57 16.62 4.69
CA GLY A 134 10.88 17.96 5.17
C GLY A 134 12.17 18.50 4.57
N ARG A 135 13.25 17.70 4.58
CA ARG A 135 14.52 18.06 3.95
C ARG A 135 14.40 18.30 2.45
N HIS A 136 13.63 17.45 1.74
CA HIS A 136 13.37 17.65 0.32
C HIS A 136 12.65 18.96 0.04
N SER A 137 11.63 19.27 0.83
CA SER A 137 10.90 20.55 0.74
C SER A 137 11.77 21.75 0.98
N ILE A 138 12.66 21.71 1.99
CA ILE A 138 13.64 22.79 2.28
C ILE A 138 14.62 22.94 1.10
N LEU A 139 15.13 21.84 0.54
CA LEU A 139 16.04 21.87 -0.62
C LEU A 139 15.36 22.46 -1.87
N GLU A 140 14.11 22.11 -2.11
CA GLU A 140 13.33 22.66 -3.23
C GLU A 140 13.11 24.16 -3.08
N ARG A 141 12.75 24.62 -1.86
CA ARG A 141 12.62 26.06 -1.55
C ARG A 141 13.95 26.78 -1.68
N GLY A 142 15.05 26.18 -1.19
CA GLY A 142 16.39 26.74 -1.33
C GLY A 142 16.80 26.89 -2.80
N ARG A 143 16.47 25.91 -3.65
CA ARG A 143 16.72 25.98 -5.11
C ARG A 143 15.86 27.05 -5.79
N ALA A 144 14.60 27.20 -5.35
CA ALA A 144 13.72 28.26 -5.86
C ALA A 144 14.25 29.65 -5.47
N ASN A 145 14.66 29.84 -4.22
CA ASN A 145 15.22 31.10 -3.72
C ASN A 145 16.54 31.46 -4.41
N ALA A 146 17.39 30.48 -4.75
CA ALA A 146 18.64 30.73 -5.46
C ALA A 146 18.46 31.35 -6.86
N LYS A 147 17.23 31.32 -7.40
CA LYS A 147 16.86 31.99 -8.66
C LYS A 147 16.34 33.41 -8.48
N ILE A 148 16.18 33.84 -7.23
CA ILE A 148 15.69 35.18 -6.87
C ILE A 148 16.89 36.06 -6.49
N PRO A 149 16.88 37.36 -6.80
CA PRO A 149 17.95 38.28 -6.36
C PRO A 149 18.19 38.20 -4.86
N PRO A 150 19.43 38.33 -4.38
CA PRO A 150 19.78 38.17 -2.96
C PRO A 150 18.95 39.03 -1.99
N GLU A 151 18.49 40.19 -2.47
CA GLU A 151 17.70 41.19 -1.70
C GLU A 151 16.24 40.69 -1.44
N GLU A 152 15.75 39.71 -2.23
CA GLU A 152 14.40 39.17 -2.14
C GLU A 152 14.37 37.74 -1.59
N GLN A 153 15.53 37.16 -1.25
CA GLN A 153 15.58 35.79 -0.73
C GLN A 153 15.09 35.74 0.72
N THR A 154 14.11 34.87 0.97
CA THR A 154 13.67 34.55 2.33
C THR A 154 14.45 33.36 2.88
N ASP A 155 14.80 33.39 4.17
CA ASP A 155 15.43 32.26 4.82
C ASP A 155 14.42 31.12 4.98
N PRO A 156 14.62 29.96 4.28
CA PRO A 156 13.66 28.87 4.32
C PRO A 156 13.51 28.22 5.70
N LEU A 157 14.40 28.49 6.65
CA LEU A 157 14.32 28.00 8.03
C LEU A 157 13.44 28.89 8.92
N GLN A 158 13.38 30.21 8.66
CA GLN A 158 12.54 31.12 9.45
C GLN A 158 11.05 30.96 9.18
N GLU A 159 10.66 30.58 7.95
CA GLU A 159 9.25 30.33 7.64
C GLU A 159 8.68 29.07 8.31
N ASP A 160 9.51 28.04 8.52
CA ASP A 160 9.06 26.79 9.14
C ASP A 160 9.00 26.90 10.67
N GLU A 161 9.85 27.73 11.31
CA GLU A 161 9.76 28.01 12.75
C GLU A 161 8.49 28.81 13.11
N ALA A 162 8.08 29.73 12.28
CA ALA A 162 6.86 30.52 12.51
C ALA A 162 5.57 29.68 12.46
N LYS A 163 5.53 28.59 11.68
CA LYS A 163 4.36 27.71 11.54
C LYS A 163 4.24 26.64 12.61
N ILE A 164 5.28 26.40 13.40
CA ILE A 164 5.27 25.41 14.49
C ILE A 164 4.63 25.98 15.76
N TYR A 165 4.52 27.30 15.87
CA TYR A 165 3.99 28.03 17.05
C TYR A 165 2.62 28.69 16.84
N GLU A 166 1.96 28.47 15.68
CA GLU A 166 0.55 28.75 15.43
C GLU A 166 -0.30 27.46 15.53
#